data_410d1e246d0931e78daf9a236ad3f672
#
_entry.id   410d1e246d0931e78daf9a236ad3f672
#
_cell.length_a   1.000
_cell.length_b   1.000
_cell.length_c   1.000
_cell.angle_alpha   90.00
_cell.angle_beta   90.00
_cell.angle_gamma   90.00
#
_symmetry.space_group_name_H-M   'P 1'
#
loop_
_entity.id
_entity.type
_entity.pdbx_description
1 polymer ?
#
loop_
_entity_poly.entity_id
_entity_poly.type
_entity_poly.pdbx_seq_one_letter_code
_entity_poly.pdbx_strand_id
1 'polypeptide(L)'
;LDEPFQGVDIKSRHDIIQYLRDQLRDEVVLVLAADLDEILEVADRVLVLNRGRLMGEQNLNSIDRTQLLDWISITETQFAHA
;
A
#
# COMPACT_ATOMS: atom_id res chain seq x y z
N LEU A 1 10.83 2.22 2.77
CA LEU A 1 10.49 1.64 4.09
C LEU A 1 9.81 0.29 3.89
N ASP A 2 10.33 -0.72 4.52
CA ASP A 2 9.83 -2.09 4.44
C ASP A 2 9.11 -2.45 5.73
N GLU A 3 7.79 -2.65 5.65
CA GLU A 3 6.93 -2.97 6.79
C GLU A 3 7.16 -2.00 7.97
N PRO A 4 7.04 -0.68 7.75
CA PRO A 4 7.41 0.30 8.78
C PRO A 4 6.50 0.28 10.01
N PHE A 5 5.30 -0.32 9.90
CA PHE A 5 4.33 -0.34 10.98
C PHE A 5 4.25 -1.67 11.70
N GLN A 6 5.07 -2.65 11.32
CA GLN A 6 5.05 -3.96 11.93
C GLN A 6 5.48 -3.88 13.39
N GLY A 7 4.63 -4.39 14.29
CA GLY A 7 4.91 -4.36 15.72
C GLY A 7 4.75 -2.99 16.38
N VAL A 8 4.23 -2.02 15.66
CA VAL A 8 4.06 -0.63 16.15
C VAL A 8 2.62 -0.43 16.62
N ASP A 9 2.45 0.21 17.77
CA ASP A 9 1.12 0.51 18.28
C ASP A 9 0.45 1.64 17.48
N ILE A 10 -0.86 1.84 17.71
CA ILE A 10 -1.65 2.81 16.95
C ILE A 10 -1.11 4.23 17.07
N LYS A 11 -0.72 4.65 18.27
CA LYS A 11 -0.20 6.00 18.49
C LYS A 11 1.12 6.22 17.76
N SER A 12 2.04 5.26 17.89
CA SER A 12 3.33 5.34 17.23
C SER A 12 3.19 5.30 15.70
N ARG A 13 2.22 4.54 15.19
CA ARG A 13 1.92 4.52 13.77
C ARG A 13 1.46 5.89 13.28
N HIS A 14 0.57 6.56 14.01
CA HIS A 14 0.14 7.91 13.67
C HIS A 14 1.31 8.89 13.66
N ASP A 15 2.22 8.77 14.61
CA ASP A 15 3.40 9.63 14.70
C ASP A 15 4.30 9.44 13.49
N ILE A 16 4.51 8.20 13.05
CA ILE A 16 5.31 7.89 11.86
C ILE A 16 4.65 8.47 10.62
N ILE A 17 3.36 8.27 10.45
CA ILE A 17 2.61 8.80 9.30
C ILE A 17 2.69 10.32 9.25
N GLN A 18 2.52 10.98 10.39
CA GLN A 18 2.60 12.43 10.48
C GLN A 18 3.99 12.94 10.11
N TYR A 19 5.04 12.25 10.57
CA TYR A 19 6.40 12.56 10.22
C TYR A 19 6.63 12.48 8.70
N LEU A 20 6.17 11.39 8.08
CA LEU A 20 6.31 11.19 6.63
C LEU A 20 5.61 12.30 5.85
N ARG A 21 4.41 12.69 6.27
CA ARG A 21 3.64 13.72 5.58
C ARG A 21 4.23 15.12 5.76
N ASP A 22 4.70 15.44 6.96
CA ASP A 22 5.15 16.80 7.27
C ASP A 22 6.62 17.04 6.92
N GLN A 23 7.49 16.07 7.20
CA GLN A 23 8.92 16.23 7.04
C GLN A 23 9.44 15.78 5.68
N LEU A 24 8.76 14.82 5.05
CA LEU A 24 9.20 14.23 3.79
C LEU A 24 8.23 14.50 2.64
N ARG A 25 7.39 15.53 2.76
CA ARG A 25 6.37 15.81 1.73
C ARG A 25 6.95 16.16 0.36
N ASP A 26 8.17 16.68 0.31
CA ASP A 26 8.86 17.01 -0.93
C ASP A 26 9.74 15.86 -1.42
N GLU A 27 9.72 14.74 -0.71
CA GLU A 27 10.52 13.57 -1.03
C GLU A 27 9.64 12.48 -1.63
N VAL A 28 10.26 11.58 -2.38
CA VAL A 28 9.60 10.35 -2.81
C VAL A 28 9.84 9.30 -1.74
N VAL A 29 8.77 8.78 -1.17
CA VAL A 29 8.84 7.75 -0.14
C VAL A 29 8.15 6.49 -0.64
N LEU A 30 8.88 5.38 -0.67
CA LEU A 30 8.33 4.07 -1.02
C LEU A 30 8.10 3.27 0.26
N VAL A 31 6.87 2.83 0.46
CA VAL A 31 6.47 2.00 1.61
C VAL A 31 6.04 0.63 1.10
N LEU A 32 6.66 -0.41 1.63
CA LEU A 32 6.32 -1.80 1.34
C LEU A 32 5.59 -2.37 2.56
N ALA A 33 4.37 -2.81 2.37
CA ALA A 33 3.59 -3.39 3.46
C ALA A 33 2.56 -4.37 2.90
N ALA A 34 2.07 -5.25 3.77
CA ALA A 34 1.09 -6.26 3.39
C ALA A 34 -0.33 -5.93 3.87
N ASP A 35 -0.48 -4.99 4.79
CA ASP A 35 -1.78 -4.61 5.33
C ASP A 35 -2.34 -3.42 4.55
N LEU A 36 -3.46 -3.66 3.87
CA LEU A 36 -4.08 -2.64 3.02
C LEU A 36 -4.53 -1.42 3.82
N ASP A 37 -5.07 -1.60 5.02
CA ASP A 37 -5.54 -0.47 5.83
C ASP A 37 -4.38 0.45 6.23
N GLU A 38 -3.23 -0.11 6.58
CA GLU A 38 -2.04 0.68 6.87
C GLU A 38 -1.56 1.46 5.66
N ILE A 39 -1.56 0.83 4.50
CA ILE A 39 -1.13 1.47 3.26
C ILE A 39 -2.05 2.64 2.91
N LEU A 40 -3.36 2.46 3.04
CA LEU A 40 -4.31 3.50 2.69
C LEU A 40 -4.24 4.71 3.62
N GLU A 41 -3.71 4.55 4.83
CA GLU A 41 -3.49 5.67 5.73
C GLU A 41 -2.33 6.57 5.31
N VAL A 42 -1.31 6.02 4.64
CA VAL A 42 -0.07 6.74 4.38
C VAL A 42 0.16 7.06 2.91
N ALA A 43 -0.36 6.26 2.00
CA ALA A 43 0.00 6.34 0.58
C ALA A 43 -0.79 7.42 -0.17
N ASP A 44 -0.13 8.08 -1.11
CA ASP A 44 -0.78 8.91 -2.13
C ASP A 44 -1.11 8.10 -3.38
N ARG A 45 -0.37 7.04 -3.60
CA ARG A 45 -0.53 6.12 -4.72
C ARG A 45 -0.22 4.71 -4.27
N VAL A 46 -1.03 3.75 -4.69
CA VAL A 46 -0.88 2.35 -4.33
C VAL A 46 -0.56 1.53 -5.57
N LEU A 47 0.48 0.73 -5.48
CA LEU A 47 0.85 -0.25 -6.48
C LEU A 47 0.68 -1.63 -5.86
N VAL A 48 0.04 -2.55 -6.57
CA VAL A 48 -0.15 -3.91 -6.07
C VAL A 48 0.72 -4.88 -6.85
N LEU A 49 1.60 -5.57 -6.12
CA LEU A 49 2.42 -6.65 -6.66
C LEU A 49 1.87 -7.98 -6.14
N ASN A 50 1.73 -8.94 -7.03
CA ASN A 50 1.29 -10.28 -6.67
C ASN A 50 2.11 -11.28 -7.48
N ARG A 51 2.85 -12.13 -6.78
CA ARG A 51 3.72 -13.16 -7.36
C ARG A 51 4.68 -12.59 -8.40
N GLY A 52 5.28 -11.46 -8.07
CA GLY A 52 6.26 -10.79 -8.94
C GLY A 52 5.66 -10.01 -10.10
N ARG A 53 4.35 -9.86 -10.14
CA ARG A 53 3.66 -9.10 -11.19
C ARG A 53 3.03 -7.83 -10.65
N LEU A 54 3.17 -6.75 -11.40
CA LEU A 54 2.44 -5.53 -11.10
C LEU A 54 1.01 -5.70 -11.60
N MET A 55 0.06 -5.75 -10.66
CA MET A 55 -1.36 -5.94 -10.96
C MET A 55 -2.00 -4.66 -11.45
N GLY A 56 -1.58 -3.53 -10.91
CA GLY A 56 -2.11 -2.23 -11.26
C GLY A 56 -1.75 -1.19 -10.22
N GLU A 57 -2.27 0.03 -10.42
CA GLU A 57 -2.07 1.11 -9.48
C GLU A 57 -3.37 1.92 -9.32
N GLN A 58 -3.50 2.56 -8.18
CA GLN A 58 -4.59 3.48 -7.90
C GLN A 58 -4.06 4.71 -7.17
N ASN A 59 -4.62 5.87 -7.49
CA ASN A 59 -4.33 7.10 -6.77
C ASN A 59 -5.27 7.26 -5.59
N LEU A 60 -4.83 7.96 -4.55
CA LEU A 60 -5.62 8.20 -3.35
C LEU A 60 -7.02 8.77 -3.66
N ASN A 61 -7.13 9.63 -4.68
CA ASN A 61 -8.39 10.27 -5.03
C ASN A 61 -9.37 9.32 -5.75
N SER A 62 -8.92 8.15 -6.16
CA SER A 62 -9.70 7.20 -6.97
C SER A 62 -9.56 5.79 -6.43
N ILE A 63 -9.52 5.63 -5.11
CA ILE A 63 -9.35 4.32 -4.51
C ILE A 63 -10.60 3.46 -4.72
N ASP A 64 -10.38 2.28 -5.27
CA ASP A 64 -11.37 1.21 -5.37
C ASP A 64 -10.87 0.03 -4.53
N ARG A 65 -11.37 -0.05 -3.30
CA ARG A 65 -10.94 -1.05 -2.33
C ARG A 65 -11.23 -2.47 -2.81
N THR A 66 -12.37 -2.67 -3.47
CA THR A 66 -12.75 -3.98 -4.00
C THR A 66 -11.74 -4.45 -5.03
N GLN A 67 -11.34 -3.58 -5.95
CA GLN A 67 -10.36 -3.92 -6.97
C GLN A 67 -8.98 -4.20 -6.34
N LEU A 68 -8.57 -3.42 -5.33
CA LEU A 68 -7.31 -3.66 -4.64
C LEU A 68 -7.31 -5.05 -3.99
N LEU A 69 -8.40 -5.43 -3.33
CA LEU A 69 -8.52 -6.74 -2.71
C LEU A 69 -8.51 -7.86 -3.74
N ASP A 70 -9.14 -7.66 -4.88
CA ASP A 70 -9.11 -8.63 -5.99
C ASP A 70 -7.68 -8.83 -6.49
N TRP A 71 -6.94 -7.76 -6.71
CA TRP A 71 -5.55 -7.85 -7.15
C TRP A 71 -4.66 -8.59 -6.16
N ILE A 72 -4.88 -8.36 -4.88
CA ILE A 72 -4.10 -9.00 -3.81
C ILE A 72 -4.39 -10.52 -3.76
N SER A 73 -5.63 -10.91 -4.04
CA SER A 73 -6.08 -12.30 -3.88
C SER A 73 -6.00 -13.14 -5.16
N ILE A 74 -5.66 -12.57 -6.32
CA ILE A 74 -5.57 -13.31 -7.59
C ILE A 74 -4.50 -14.41 -7.50
N THR A 75 -4.85 -15.61 -7.98
CA THR A 75 -3.96 -16.77 -8.04
C THR A 75 -3.34 -16.90 -9.42
N GLU A 76 -2.31 -17.78 -9.56
CA GLU A 76 -1.72 -18.08 -10.87
C GLU A 76 -2.73 -18.68 -11.85
N THR A 77 -3.66 -19.48 -11.35
CA THR A 77 -4.73 -20.05 -12.19
C THR A 77 -5.57 -18.94 -12.83
N GLN A 78 -5.87 -17.90 -12.07
CA GLN A 78 -6.60 -16.74 -12.60
C GLN A 78 -5.78 -15.99 -13.64
N PHE A 79 -4.48 -15.86 -13.46
CA PHE A 79 -3.60 -15.28 -14.46
C PHE A 79 -3.60 -16.07 -15.76
N ALA A 80 -3.64 -17.39 -15.68
CA ALA A 80 -3.62 -18.24 -16.86
C ALA A 80 -4.83 -18.03 -17.75
N HIS A 81 -5.93 -17.54 -17.20
CA HIS A 81 -7.17 -17.28 -17.93
C HIS A 81 -7.36 -15.80 -18.32
N ALA A 82 -6.48 -14.97 -17.84
CA ALA A 82 -6.50 -13.55 -18.18
C ALA A 82 -5.77 -13.30 -19.49
#